data_e60508979cb7d5dc0d8c2505379a4eb0
#
_entry.id   e60508979cb7d5dc0d8c2505379a4eb0
#
_cell.length_a   1.000
_cell.length_b   1.000
_cell.length_c   1.000
_cell.angle_alpha   90.00
_cell.angle_beta   90.00
_cell.angle_gamma   90.00
#
_symmetry.space_group_name_H-M   'P 1'
#
loop_
_entity.id
_entity.type
_entity.pdbx_description
1 polymer ?
#
loop_
_entity_poly.entity_id
_entity_poly.type
_entity_poly.pdbx_seq_one_letter_code
_entity_poly.pdbx_strand_id
1 'polypeptide(L)'
;MTKRSIKITELDGAVDAALKSLGDQLTRKDWSGRREREVVSMFCFSHLMNQVGCNRALYDPGQIAIEVAVPQNPDQVELTNRSKQKPQVCKDIVLWDKPADTCWDANGLPSKRPMCIIEWKHNVACFSSYDVKWLSDFSKGDPDFVGYAVLTVAKNSGISLSCTRVYLGESEPGWLNV
;
A
#
# COMPACT_ATOMS: atom_id res chain seq x y z
N MET A 1 -11.36 -19.29 -12.01
CA MET A 1 -10.91 -17.87 -12.01
C MET A 1 -11.94 -17.06 -11.24
N THR A 2 -11.60 -16.59 -10.05
CA THR A 2 -12.47 -15.71 -9.24
C THR A 2 -12.60 -14.38 -9.99
N LYS A 3 -13.83 -13.93 -10.27
CA LYS A 3 -14.06 -12.60 -10.84
C LYS A 3 -13.50 -11.57 -9.87
N ARG A 4 -12.44 -10.84 -10.27
CA ARG A 4 -11.98 -9.67 -9.52
C ARG A 4 -13.16 -8.71 -9.36
N SER A 5 -13.33 -8.14 -8.17
CA SER A 5 -14.27 -7.04 -7.97
C SER A 5 -13.92 -5.91 -8.96
N ILE A 6 -14.92 -5.30 -9.57
CA ILE A 6 -14.72 -4.16 -10.48
C ILE A 6 -13.91 -3.07 -9.76
N LYS A 7 -14.16 -2.86 -8.50
CA LYS A 7 -13.48 -1.89 -7.64
C LYS A 7 -11.98 -2.19 -7.48
N ILE A 8 -11.59 -3.46 -7.31
CA ILE A 8 -10.17 -3.84 -7.25
C ILE A 8 -9.47 -3.58 -8.58
N THR A 9 -10.12 -3.86 -9.71
CA THR A 9 -9.56 -3.58 -11.04
C THR A 9 -9.34 -2.08 -11.27
N GLU A 10 -10.27 -1.24 -10.85
CA GLU A 10 -10.12 0.21 -10.92
C GLU A 10 -9.00 0.72 -10.01
N LEU A 11 -8.87 0.14 -8.82
CA LEU A 11 -7.82 0.49 -7.86
C LEU A 11 -6.44 0.06 -8.37
N ASP A 12 -6.33 -1.15 -8.94
CA ASP A 12 -5.12 -1.62 -9.65
C ASP A 12 -4.70 -0.60 -10.72
N GLY A 13 -5.65 -0.13 -11.54
CA GLY A 13 -5.39 0.88 -12.58
C GLY A 13 -4.94 2.22 -12.02
N ALA A 14 -5.53 2.68 -10.92
CA ALA A 14 -5.17 3.94 -10.27
C ALA A 14 -3.76 3.88 -9.67
N VAL A 15 -3.43 2.79 -8.95
CA VAL A 15 -2.11 2.60 -8.34
C VAL A 15 -1.03 2.43 -9.41
N ASP A 16 -1.29 1.64 -10.47
CA ASP A 16 -0.38 1.46 -11.60
C ASP A 16 -0.05 2.80 -12.28
N ALA A 17 -1.07 3.58 -12.62
CA ALA A 17 -0.90 4.89 -13.25
C ALA A 17 -0.11 5.87 -12.36
N ALA A 18 -0.41 5.88 -11.05
CA ALA A 18 0.28 6.73 -10.09
C ALA A 18 1.76 6.33 -9.92
N LEU A 19 2.06 5.03 -9.84
CA LEU A 19 3.44 4.52 -9.72
C LEU A 19 4.26 4.77 -11.00
N LYS A 20 3.67 4.61 -12.18
CA LYS A 20 4.32 4.97 -13.46
C LYS A 20 4.65 6.45 -13.53
N SER A 21 3.69 7.30 -13.18
CA SER A 21 3.88 8.75 -13.14
C SER A 21 4.97 9.17 -12.17
N LEU A 22 5.06 8.52 -11.00
CA LEU A 22 6.15 8.72 -10.05
C LEU A 22 7.49 8.25 -10.65
N GLY A 23 7.55 7.06 -11.24
CA GLY A 23 8.75 6.52 -11.89
C GLY A 23 9.30 7.50 -12.93
N ASP A 24 8.45 8.03 -13.80
CA ASP A 24 8.82 9.05 -14.79
C ASP A 24 9.41 10.31 -14.15
N GLN A 25 8.87 10.74 -13.01
CA GLN A 25 9.43 11.90 -12.28
C GLN A 25 10.78 11.57 -11.65
N LEU A 26 10.93 10.40 -11.04
CA LEU A 26 12.17 9.99 -10.39
C LEU A 26 13.33 9.79 -11.36
N THR A 27 13.05 9.43 -12.63
CA THR A 27 14.08 9.26 -13.68
C THR A 27 14.63 10.59 -14.20
N ARG A 28 13.91 11.71 -14.04
CA ARG A 28 14.32 13.04 -14.56
C ARG A 28 15.45 13.70 -13.77
N LYS A 29 16.07 13.03 -12.80
CA LYS A 29 17.20 13.53 -11.98
C LYS A 29 16.92 14.77 -11.14
N ASP A 30 15.73 15.31 -11.17
CA ASP A 30 15.35 16.54 -10.48
C ASP A 30 15.01 16.32 -9.00
N TRP A 31 15.01 15.06 -8.58
CA TRP A 31 14.65 14.70 -7.23
C TRP A 31 15.80 13.97 -6.52
N SER A 32 16.19 14.52 -5.38
CA SER A 32 17.24 13.99 -4.52
C SER A 32 16.71 13.42 -3.20
N GLY A 33 15.43 13.01 -3.17
CA GLY A 33 14.77 12.51 -1.97
C GLY A 33 15.62 11.49 -1.24
N ARG A 34 15.85 11.76 0.03
CA ARG A 34 16.77 10.98 0.85
C ARG A 34 16.05 10.06 1.81
N ARG A 35 14.73 10.26 1.99
CA ARG A 35 13.93 9.56 3.00
C ARG A 35 12.69 8.92 2.40
N GLU A 36 12.34 7.76 2.88
CA GLU A 36 11.13 7.01 2.52
C GLU A 36 9.86 7.87 2.61
N ARG A 37 9.69 8.63 3.69
CA ARG A 37 8.55 9.53 3.87
C ARG A 37 8.39 10.59 2.78
N GLU A 38 9.49 11.08 2.23
CA GLU A 38 9.44 12.08 1.15
C GLU A 38 8.87 11.46 -0.11
N VAL A 39 9.30 10.23 -0.43
CA VAL A 39 8.78 9.48 -1.59
C VAL A 39 7.30 9.15 -1.39
N VAL A 40 6.93 8.64 -0.22
CA VAL A 40 5.54 8.31 0.13
C VAL A 40 4.65 9.55 0.02
N SER A 41 5.08 10.67 0.59
CA SER A 41 4.33 11.94 0.52
C SER A 41 4.17 12.42 -0.93
N MET A 42 5.26 12.39 -1.71
CA MET A 42 5.24 12.78 -3.11
C MET A 42 4.31 11.86 -3.92
N PHE A 43 4.38 10.55 -3.72
CA PHE A 43 3.48 9.59 -4.35
C PHE A 43 2.02 9.92 -4.03
N CYS A 44 1.67 10.12 -2.77
CA CYS A 44 0.31 10.41 -2.36
C CYS A 44 -0.20 11.74 -2.93
N PHE A 45 0.54 12.84 -2.72
CA PHE A 45 0.03 14.18 -3.02
C PHE A 45 0.20 14.61 -4.48
N SER A 46 1.19 14.06 -5.21
CA SER A 46 1.46 14.47 -6.59
C SER A 46 1.03 13.43 -7.64
N HIS A 47 0.83 12.18 -7.26
CA HIS A 47 0.53 11.13 -8.22
C HIS A 47 -0.78 10.41 -7.93
N LEU A 48 -0.97 9.89 -6.71
CA LEU A 48 -2.18 9.15 -6.36
C LEU A 48 -3.40 10.06 -6.28
N MET A 49 -3.24 11.29 -5.77
CA MET A 49 -4.30 12.31 -5.78
C MET A 49 -4.82 12.65 -7.17
N ASN A 50 -3.98 12.55 -8.21
CA ASN A 50 -4.40 12.76 -9.59
C ASN A 50 -5.29 11.62 -10.14
N GLN A 51 -5.39 10.50 -9.41
CA GLN A 51 -6.27 9.39 -9.74
C GLN A 51 -7.65 9.51 -9.07
N VAL A 52 -7.82 10.47 -8.15
CA VAL A 52 -9.11 10.74 -7.51
C VAL A 52 -10.08 11.39 -8.51
N GLY A 53 -11.27 10.86 -8.61
CA GLY A 53 -12.29 11.43 -9.52
C GLY A 53 -13.66 10.80 -9.38
N CYS A 54 -14.70 11.54 -9.74
CA CYS A 54 -16.07 11.06 -9.70
C CYS A 54 -16.23 9.70 -10.42
N ASN A 55 -16.99 8.79 -9.82
CA ASN A 55 -17.27 7.45 -10.36
C ASN A 55 -16.03 6.54 -10.48
N ARG A 56 -15.01 6.77 -9.68
CA ARG A 56 -13.84 5.90 -9.56
C ARG A 56 -13.78 5.22 -8.19
N ALA A 57 -12.95 4.18 -8.05
CA ALA A 57 -12.69 3.56 -6.76
C ALA A 57 -12.15 4.57 -5.75
N LEU A 58 -11.29 5.50 -6.19
CA LEU A 58 -10.86 6.69 -5.44
C LEU A 58 -11.66 7.90 -5.95
N TYR A 59 -12.65 8.32 -5.20
CA TYR A 59 -13.53 9.43 -5.59
C TYR A 59 -13.39 10.66 -4.68
N ASP A 60 -12.72 10.52 -3.54
CA ASP A 60 -12.54 11.58 -2.56
C ASP A 60 -11.12 11.54 -1.97
N PRO A 61 -10.41 12.66 -1.86
CA PRO A 61 -9.09 12.74 -1.22
C PRO A 61 -9.04 12.13 0.19
N GLY A 62 -10.11 12.25 0.96
CA GLY A 62 -10.22 11.70 2.31
C GLY A 62 -10.21 10.17 2.40
N GLN A 63 -10.18 9.47 1.25
CA GLN A 63 -9.96 8.02 1.19
C GLN A 63 -8.48 7.65 1.31
N ILE A 64 -7.54 8.60 1.15
CA ILE A 64 -6.09 8.38 1.19
C ILE A 64 -5.57 8.80 2.54
N ALA A 65 -4.97 7.86 3.28
CA ALA A 65 -4.39 8.13 4.59
C ALA A 65 -2.94 7.62 4.65
N ILE A 66 -2.08 8.34 5.37
CA ILE A 66 -0.65 8.05 5.50
C ILE A 66 -0.34 7.75 6.97
N GLU A 67 0.56 6.77 7.21
CA GLU A 67 1.00 6.36 8.55
C GLU A 67 -0.16 5.97 9.48
N VAL A 68 -1.01 5.08 9.01
CA VAL A 68 -2.24 4.67 9.71
C VAL A 68 -2.02 3.41 10.53
N ALA A 69 -2.49 3.44 11.77
CA ALA A 69 -2.55 2.25 12.61
C ALA A 69 -3.68 1.31 12.14
N VAL A 70 -3.32 0.09 11.77
CA VAL A 70 -4.27 -0.98 11.42
C VAL A 70 -4.13 -2.17 12.39
N PRO A 71 -5.16 -3.01 12.56
CA PRO A 71 -5.06 -4.20 13.39
C PRO A 71 -3.95 -5.14 12.92
N GLN A 72 -3.21 -5.73 13.88
CA GLN A 72 -2.25 -6.76 13.57
C GLN A 72 -2.95 -8.04 13.09
N ASN A 73 -2.33 -8.77 12.18
CA ASN A 73 -2.85 -10.07 11.72
C ASN A 73 -2.95 -11.06 12.88
N PRO A 74 -4.10 -11.72 13.09
CA PRO A 74 -4.28 -12.70 14.17
C PRO A 74 -3.25 -13.82 14.13
N ASP A 75 -2.94 -14.36 12.95
CA ASP A 75 -1.98 -15.46 12.77
C ASP A 75 -0.55 -15.07 13.18
N GLN A 76 -0.23 -13.78 13.19
CA GLN A 76 1.09 -13.30 13.62
C GLN A 76 1.16 -13.06 15.13
N VAL A 77 0.01 -12.85 15.78
CA VAL A 77 -0.06 -12.74 17.23
C VAL A 77 0.22 -14.08 17.90
N GLU A 78 -0.21 -15.19 17.29
CA GLU A 78 0.01 -16.55 17.82
C GLU A 78 1.43 -17.06 17.68
N LEU A 79 2.14 -16.67 16.60
CA LEU A 79 3.52 -17.13 16.32
C LEU A 79 4.58 -16.56 17.26
N THR A 80 4.26 -15.52 17.99
CA THR A 80 5.17 -14.90 18.94
C THR A 80 4.56 -14.99 20.33
N ASN A 81 4.92 -15.99 21.09
CA ASN A 81 4.64 -16.16 22.54
C ASN A 81 5.17 -14.98 23.38
N ARG A 82 4.96 -13.74 22.93
CA ARG A 82 5.43 -12.52 23.59
C ARG A 82 4.25 -11.65 23.96
N SER A 83 3.97 -11.63 25.25
CA SER A 83 3.07 -10.71 25.96
C SER A 83 3.31 -9.20 25.71
N LYS A 84 3.98 -8.83 24.60
CA LYS A 84 4.36 -7.45 24.24
C LYS A 84 4.03 -7.07 22.79
N GLN A 85 3.29 -7.89 22.04
CA GLN A 85 2.91 -7.47 20.69
C GLN A 85 1.86 -6.37 20.78
N LYS A 86 2.14 -5.29 20.05
CA LYS A 86 1.17 -4.23 19.86
C LYS A 86 -0.02 -4.81 19.09
N PRO A 87 -1.26 -4.55 19.52
CA PRO A 87 -2.46 -5.02 18.81
C PRO A 87 -2.64 -4.34 17.45
N GLN A 88 -1.77 -3.41 17.12
CA GLN A 88 -1.80 -2.61 15.89
C GLN A 88 -0.39 -2.46 15.29
N VAL A 89 -0.36 -2.26 13.98
CA VAL A 89 0.84 -1.95 13.19
C VAL A 89 0.58 -0.71 12.36
N CYS A 90 1.59 0.17 12.23
CA CYS A 90 1.51 1.34 11.37
C CYS A 90 1.79 0.94 9.92
N LYS A 91 0.99 1.42 8.97
CA LYS A 91 1.12 1.20 7.54
C LYS A 91 1.37 2.51 6.82
N ASP A 92 2.24 2.47 5.81
CA ASP A 92 2.70 3.67 5.13
C ASP A 92 1.57 4.41 4.44
N ILE A 93 0.74 3.69 3.65
CA ILE A 93 -0.44 4.25 2.97
C ILE A 93 -1.61 3.29 3.11
N VAL A 94 -2.76 3.84 3.45
CA VAL A 94 -4.03 3.09 3.55
C VAL A 94 -5.08 3.77 2.70
N LEU A 95 -5.75 2.99 1.84
CA LEU A 95 -6.85 3.49 1.02
C LEU A 95 -8.18 2.91 1.53
N TRP A 96 -9.10 3.80 1.79
CA TRP A 96 -10.40 3.49 2.38
C TRP A 96 -11.50 3.39 1.34
N ASP A 97 -12.55 2.64 1.66
CA ASP A 97 -13.77 2.59 0.85
C ASP A 97 -14.52 3.94 0.85
N LYS A 98 -14.48 4.63 1.99
CA LYS A 98 -15.13 5.93 2.18
C LYS A 98 -14.16 6.92 2.82
N PRO A 99 -14.31 8.22 2.55
CA PRO A 99 -13.52 9.24 3.21
C PRO A 99 -13.68 9.18 4.74
N ALA A 100 -12.58 9.45 5.43
CA ALA A 100 -12.50 9.45 6.89
C ALA A 100 -12.84 8.11 7.60
N ASP A 101 -12.84 6.99 6.88
CA ASP A 101 -12.97 5.67 7.49
C ASP A 101 -11.75 5.32 8.36
N THR A 102 -11.93 4.37 9.26
CA THR A 102 -10.88 3.84 10.14
C THR A 102 -11.11 2.36 10.39
N CYS A 103 -10.04 1.64 10.77
CA CYS A 103 -10.15 0.24 11.21
C CYS A 103 -10.88 0.06 12.54
N TRP A 104 -11.08 1.13 13.31
CA TRP A 104 -11.49 1.04 14.70
C TRP A 104 -12.91 1.56 14.92
N ASP A 105 -13.67 0.90 15.79
CA ASP A 105 -14.95 1.42 16.26
C ASP A 105 -14.76 2.45 17.39
N ALA A 106 -15.86 2.96 17.91
CA ALA A 106 -15.86 3.95 19.02
C ALA A 106 -15.24 3.41 20.32
N ASN A 107 -15.12 2.09 20.47
CA ASN A 107 -14.51 1.41 21.62
C ASN A 107 -13.04 1.06 21.38
N GLY A 108 -12.48 1.38 20.20
CA GLY A 108 -11.13 1.04 19.83
C GLY A 108 -10.96 -0.43 19.41
N LEU A 109 -12.05 -1.12 19.06
CA LEU A 109 -12.01 -2.49 18.57
C LEU A 109 -11.97 -2.52 17.03
N PRO A 110 -11.28 -3.50 16.42
CA PRO A 110 -11.27 -3.68 14.97
C PRO A 110 -12.70 -3.86 14.43
N SER A 111 -13.10 -3.03 13.47
CA SER A 111 -14.47 -3.03 12.93
C SER A 111 -14.55 -2.99 11.42
N LYS A 112 -13.58 -2.38 10.76
CA LYS A 112 -13.51 -2.24 9.30
C LYS A 112 -12.15 -2.64 8.77
N ARG A 113 -12.12 -3.04 7.51
CA ARG A 113 -10.88 -3.26 6.77
C ARG A 113 -10.72 -2.17 5.70
N PRO A 114 -9.51 -1.73 5.43
CA PRO A 114 -9.24 -0.87 4.27
C PRO A 114 -9.43 -1.67 2.98
N MET A 115 -9.66 -1.00 1.87
CA MET A 115 -9.67 -1.64 0.56
C MET A 115 -8.27 -1.86 -0.01
N CYS A 116 -7.28 -1.09 0.48
CA CYS A 116 -5.89 -1.24 0.05
C CYS A 116 -4.92 -0.80 1.14
N ILE A 117 -3.76 -1.48 1.18
CA ILE A 117 -2.58 -1.06 1.93
C ILE A 117 -1.38 -1.06 0.97
N ILE A 118 -0.60 0.02 0.99
CA ILE A 118 0.67 0.13 0.27
C ILE A 118 1.79 0.27 1.31
N GLU A 119 2.71 -0.68 1.29
CA GLU A 119 3.94 -0.66 2.09
C GLU A 119 5.07 -0.18 1.19
N TRP A 120 5.91 0.71 1.71
CA TRP A 120 7.00 1.30 0.98
C TRP A 120 8.35 0.97 1.59
N LYS A 121 9.35 0.75 0.73
CA LYS A 121 10.75 0.72 1.14
C LYS A 121 11.57 1.59 0.19
N HIS A 122 12.51 2.31 0.77
CA HIS A 122 13.37 3.22 0.02
C HIS A 122 14.84 2.96 0.36
N ASN A 123 15.67 2.80 -0.69
CA ASN A 123 17.12 2.61 -0.58
C ASN A 123 17.53 1.38 0.27
N VAL A 124 16.76 0.31 0.20
CA VAL A 124 17.13 -1.01 0.74
C VAL A 124 17.42 -1.98 -0.39
N ALA A 125 18.19 -3.04 -0.13
CA ALA A 125 18.62 -3.99 -1.16
C ALA A 125 17.45 -4.80 -1.75
N CYS A 126 16.44 -5.10 -0.92
CA CYS A 126 15.25 -5.84 -1.32
C CYS A 126 14.09 -5.50 -0.39
N PHE A 127 12.88 -5.84 -0.82
CA PHE A 127 11.71 -5.75 0.04
C PHE A 127 11.81 -6.77 1.18
N SER A 128 11.35 -6.39 2.37
CA SER A 128 11.27 -7.32 3.49
C SER A 128 10.26 -8.43 3.17
N SER A 129 10.70 -9.69 3.31
CA SER A 129 9.78 -10.84 3.19
C SER A 129 8.64 -10.77 4.23
N TYR A 130 8.86 -10.08 5.35
CA TYR A 130 7.87 -9.85 6.38
C TYR A 130 6.70 -9.00 5.87
N ASP A 131 6.97 -7.89 5.18
CA ASP A 131 5.92 -6.98 4.71
C ASP A 131 5.04 -7.63 3.64
N VAL A 132 5.66 -8.34 2.67
CA VAL A 132 4.92 -9.11 1.66
C VAL A 132 4.09 -10.21 2.31
N LYS A 133 4.68 -10.96 3.26
CA LYS A 133 3.97 -12.00 4.00
C LYS A 133 2.80 -11.41 4.80
N TRP A 134 3.01 -10.27 5.47
CA TRP A 134 1.96 -9.60 6.22
C TRP A 134 0.78 -9.22 5.32
N LEU A 135 1.04 -8.60 4.15
CA LEU A 135 0.02 -8.28 3.16
C LEU A 135 -0.69 -9.53 2.64
N SER A 136 0.07 -10.60 2.37
CA SER A 136 -0.49 -11.89 1.93
C SER A 136 -1.45 -12.45 2.98
N ASP A 137 -1.01 -12.56 4.23
CA ASP A 137 -1.85 -13.06 5.32
C ASP A 137 -3.08 -12.15 5.55
N PHE A 138 -2.91 -10.83 5.45
CA PHE A 138 -4.01 -9.86 5.59
C PHE A 138 -5.03 -9.97 4.45
N SER A 139 -4.60 -10.27 3.22
CA SER A 139 -5.48 -10.37 2.04
C SER A 139 -6.22 -11.71 1.91
N LYS A 140 -5.87 -12.73 2.72
CA LYS A 140 -6.50 -14.06 2.64
C LYS A 140 -8.01 -13.99 2.84
N GLY A 141 -8.75 -14.55 1.89
CA GLY A 141 -10.20 -14.67 1.95
C GLY A 141 -10.96 -13.34 1.80
N ASP A 142 -10.29 -12.23 1.55
CA ASP A 142 -10.89 -10.92 1.37
C ASP A 142 -10.82 -10.46 -0.10
N PRO A 143 -11.90 -10.65 -0.89
CA PRO A 143 -11.90 -10.26 -2.30
C PRO A 143 -11.96 -8.74 -2.53
N ASP A 144 -12.23 -7.96 -1.49
CA ASP A 144 -12.36 -6.50 -1.55
C ASP A 144 -11.10 -5.78 -1.06
N PHE A 145 -10.03 -6.52 -0.74
CA PHE A 145 -8.74 -6.00 -0.34
C PHE A 145 -7.64 -6.33 -1.35
N VAL A 146 -6.75 -5.37 -1.60
CA VAL A 146 -5.48 -5.56 -2.33
C VAL A 146 -4.33 -4.88 -1.60
N GLY A 147 -3.15 -5.52 -1.60
CA GLY A 147 -1.92 -4.98 -1.03
C GLY A 147 -0.87 -4.69 -2.11
N TYR A 148 -0.04 -3.68 -1.87
CA TYR A 148 1.13 -3.39 -2.71
C TYR A 148 2.36 -3.20 -1.84
N ALA A 149 3.45 -3.83 -2.25
CA ALA A 149 4.77 -3.66 -1.67
C ALA A 149 5.66 -2.94 -2.69
N VAL A 150 5.99 -1.67 -2.44
CA VAL A 150 6.71 -0.79 -3.35
C VAL A 150 8.13 -0.59 -2.87
N LEU A 151 9.10 -0.81 -3.75
CA LEU A 151 10.52 -0.58 -3.51
C LEU A 151 11.05 0.49 -4.48
N THR A 152 11.66 1.52 -3.91
CA THR A 152 12.42 2.51 -4.67
C THR A 152 13.89 2.45 -4.28
N VAL A 153 14.78 2.38 -5.26
CA VAL A 153 16.23 2.29 -5.04
C VAL A 153 16.96 3.31 -5.89
N ALA A 154 17.73 4.18 -5.22
CA ALA A 154 18.61 5.12 -5.91
C ALA A 154 19.78 4.37 -6.55
N LYS A 155 20.01 4.64 -7.84
CA LYS A 155 21.12 4.13 -8.64
C LYS A 155 21.87 5.30 -9.26
N ASN A 156 23.07 5.06 -9.77
CA ASN A 156 23.85 6.09 -10.48
C ASN A 156 23.11 6.68 -11.70
N SER A 157 22.21 5.90 -12.31
CA SER A 157 21.43 6.27 -13.49
C SER A 157 20.07 6.91 -13.18
N GLY A 158 19.69 7.02 -11.91
CA GLY A 158 18.38 7.50 -11.47
C GLY A 158 17.82 6.64 -10.33
N ILE A 159 16.51 6.63 -10.18
CA ILE A 159 15.82 5.79 -9.19
C ILE A 159 15.02 4.74 -9.93
N SER A 160 15.22 3.47 -9.58
CA SER A 160 14.34 2.38 -10.03
C SER A 160 13.17 2.20 -9.06
N LEU A 161 12.02 1.88 -9.60
CA LEU A 161 10.82 1.55 -8.85
C LEU A 161 10.34 0.15 -9.24
N SER A 162 10.05 -0.69 -8.26
CA SER A 162 9.41 -1.98 -8.45
C SER A 162 8.26 -2.17 -7.48
N CYS A 163 7.27 -2.94 -7.88
CA CYS A 163 6.10 -3.21 -7.06
C CYS A 163 5.72 -4.69 -7.12
N THR A 164 5.45 -5.27 -5.96
CA THR A 164 4.81 -6.56 -5.79
C THR A 164 3.35 -6.32 -5.39
N ARG A 165 2.43 -6.86 -6.16
CA ARG A 165 1.00 -6.85 -5.86
C ARG A 165 0.64 -8.08 -5.04
N VAL A 166 -0.27 -7.94 -4.08
CA VAL A 166 -0.75 -9.04 -3.23
C VAL A 166 -2.28 -9.05 -3.23
N TYR A 167 -2.87 -10.21 -3.56
CA TYR A 167 -4.32 -10.36 -3.62
C TYR A 167 -4.74 -11.77 -3.25
N LEU A 168 -5.75 -11.94 -2.39
CA LEU A 168 -6.27 -13.23 -1.92
C LEU A 168 -5.19 -14.21 -1.38
N GLY A 169 -4.18 -13.68 -0.72
CA GLY A 169 -3.08 -14.48 -0.17
C GLY A 169 -1.93 -14.73 -1.13
N GLU A 170 -2.10 -14.44 -2.42
CA GLU A 170 -1.09 -14.65 -3.45
C GLU A 170 -0.30 -13.37 -3.72
N SER A 171 1.01 -13.49 -3.91
CA SER A 171 1.89 -12.39 -4.30
C SER A 171 2.27 -12.49 -5.78
N GLU A 172 2.30 -11.36 -6.46
CA GLU A 172 2.70 -11.17 -7.86
C GLU A 172 3.94 -10.26 -7.91
N PRO A 173 5.15 -10.82 -7.73
CA PRO A 173 6.39 -10.04 -7.79
C PRO A 173 6.61 -9.46 -9.19
N GLY A 174 7.09 -8.21 -9.26
CA GLY A 174 7.32 -7.55 -10.54
C GLY A 174 6.04 -7.20 -11.30
N TRP A 175 4.92 -7.09 -10.60
CA TRP A 175 3.66 -6.57 -11.15
C TRP A 175 3.86 -5.23 -11.87
N LEU A 176 4.76 -4.39 -11.34
CA LEU A 176 5.25 -3.18 -12.00
C LEU A 176 6.77 -3.04 -11.80
N ASN A 177 7.48 -2.65 -12.87
CA ASN A 177 8.89 -2.24 -12.84
C ASN A 177 9.07 -1.01 -13.74
N VAL A 178 9.65 0.07 -13.19
CA VAL A 178 9.92 1.36 -13.86
C VAL A 178 11.37 1.77 -13.63
#